data_37407dc9158a1a02a3ef560cfef7c38f
#
_entry.id   37407dc9158a1a02a3ef560cfef7c38f
#
_cell.length_a   1.000
_cell.length_b   1.000
_cell.length_c   1.000
_cell.angle_alpha   90.00
_cell.angle_beta   90.00
_cell.angle_gamma   90.00
#
_symmetry.space_group_name_H-M   'P 1'
#
loop_
_entity.id
_entity.type
_entity.pdbx_description
1 polymer ?
#
loop_
_entity_poly.entity_id
_entity_poly.type
_entity_poly.pdbx_seq_one_letter_code
_entity_poly.pdbx_strand_id
1 'polypeptide(L)'
;MPSASVPETAKQACKTRDPREWTWVEPSVWTERMLAALVNGVKGGKWYSLWDKVCDRGTLAASWEGVARNQGAAGVDGVSIERFAAHAERYLDELVADLQAGRHRPSAVRRTYIPKPGGDKRPLGIPTVKDRIVQGALKRVLEPIFEWEFRPESYGFRPGRGAKDALREVDAALKDGHHWVVDADLKGYFDSIPHDALMDEVQARISDGRVLALLDAYLKADILDGLEQWTPTGGTPQGAVISPLLANLYLHGLDCQMSARGYHIVRYADDFVILCRDETEAQAALREVQTWCTQRRLTLHPDKTHIGDCRQRGAGFEFLGYRFEGGRRWVRKKSRHALKDKIRAKTRRNRGDSLAAIIADLNPMLRGWFGYFKHAYRTEFPSIDGFVRRRLRAILRRHQHRESRHGQSRQDHQRWPNAFFAEHGLFTMTTAHALASQPR
;
A
#
# COMPACT_ATOMS: atom_id res chain seq x y z
N MET A 1 11.84 35.09 0.17
CA MET A 1 12.59 34.00 -0.50
C MET A 1 11.82 33.64 -1.75
N PRO A 2 12.39 33.61 -2.97
CA PRO A 2 11.65 33.34 -4.19
C PRO A 2 11.21 31.87 -4.20
N SER A 3 9.92 31.63 -4.53
CA SER A 3 9.35 30.31 -4.73
C SER A 3 10.11 29.61 -5.87
N ALA A 4 10.66 28.44 -5.60
CA ALA A 4 11.32 27.64 -6.61
C ALA A 4 10.29 27.27 -7.69
N SER A 5 10.41 27.88 -8.86
CA SER A 5 9.65 27.54 -10.05
C SER A 5 10.00 26.09 -10.45
N VAL A 6 8.98 25.25 -10.60
CA VAL A 6 9.14 23.87 -11.10
C VAL A 6 9.84 23.95 -12.47
N PRO A 7 10.95 23.22 -12.68
CA PRO A 7 11.67 23.22 -13.95
C PRO A 7 10.76 22.84 -15.12
N GLU A 8 10.94 23.47 -16.25
CA GLU A 8 10.14 23.29 -17.46
C GLU A 8 10.17 21.84 -18.00
N THR A 9 11.24 21.10 -17.72
CA THR A 9 11.39 19.66 -17.99
C THR A 9 10.39 18.79 -17.20
N ALA A 10 10.01 19.19 -15.98
CA ALA A 10 8.97 18.50 -15.20
C ALA A 10 7.57 18.71 -15.80
N LYS A 11 7.34 19.88 -16.42
CA LYS A 11 6.10 20.18 -17.17
C LYS A 11 6.00 19.39 -18.48
N GLN A 12 7.12 19.09 -19.13
CA GLN A 12 7.15 18.32 -20.37
C GLN A 12 6.89 16.82 -20.17
N ALA A 13 7.40 16.23 -19.10
CA ALA A 13 7.14 14.81 -18.78
C ALA A 13 5.66 14.54 -18.42
N CYS A 14 4.92 15.57 -18.00
CA CYS A 14 3.50 15.47 -17.66
C CYS A 14 2.58 15.56 -18.89
N LYS A 15 3.05 16.13 -20.00
CA LYS A 15 2.25 16.39 -21.22
C LYS A 15 1.94 15.17 -22.09
N THR A 16 2.46 13.98 -21.75
CA THR A 16 2.35 12.77 -22.57
C THR A 16 1.38 11.71 -22.05
N ARG A 17 0.59 12.00 -21.00
CA ARG A 17 -0.43 11.05 -20.54
C ARG A 17 -1.66 11.09 -21.47
N ASP A 18 -1.96 9.92 -22.05
CA ASP A 18 -3.15 9.73 -22.89
C ASP A 18 -4.42 9.95 -22.03
N PRO A 19 -5.41 10.75 -22.46
CA PRO A 19 -6.70 10.86 -21.80
C PRO A 19 -7.40 9.53 -21.54
N ARG A 20 -7.08 8.49 -22.31
CA ARG A 20 -7.57 7.12 -22.11
C ARG A 20 -7.08 6.44 -20.82
N GLU A 21 -6.06 6.98 -20.14
CA GLU A 21 -5.57 6.49 -18.84
C GLU A 21 -6.49 6.83 -17.65
N TRP A 22 -7.52 7.67 -17.87
CA TRP A 22 -8.42 8.17 -16.82
C TRP A 22 -9.67 7.30 -16.59
N THR A 23 -9.65 6.03 -16.98
CA THR A 23 -10.78 5.10 -16.82
C THR A 23 -11.14 4.81 -15.34
N TRP A 24 -10.29 5.19 -14.41
CA TRP A 24 -10.46 4.98 -12.97
C TRP A 24 -11.13 6.17 -12.26
N VAL A 25 -11.25 7.32 -12.90
CA VAL A 25 -11.92 8.50 -12.32
C VAL A 25 -13.43 8.30 -12.26
N GLU A 26 -14.07 8.95 -11.30
CA GLU A 26 -15.52 8.95 -11.19
C GLU A 26 -16.14 9.86 -12.27
N PRO A 27 -16.87 9.30 -13.26
CA PRO A 27 -17.36 10.09 -14.39
C PRO A 27 -18.38 11.16 -13.99
N SER A 28 -19.12 10.97 -12.89
CA SER A 28 -20.07 11.96 -12.37
C SER A 28 -19.36 13.21 -11.84
N VAL A 29 -18.10 13.05 -11.41
CA VAL A 29 -17.25 14.15 -10.90
C VAL A 29 -16.39 14.72 -12.00
N TRP A 30 -15.67 13.86 -12.73
CA TRP A 30 -14.65 14.22 -13.69
C TRP A 30 -15.20 14.16 -15.13
N THR A 31 -15.91 15.23 -15.51
CA THR A 31 -16.41 15.40 -16.85
C THR A 31 -15.26 15.62 -17.85
N GLU A 32 -15.51 15.40 -19.13
CA GLU A 32 -14.51 15.65 -20.20
C GLU A 32 -13.92 17.08 -20.14
N ARG A 33 -14.75 18.07 -19.78
CA ARG A 33 -14.30 19.46 -19.57
C ARG A 33 -13.30 19.57 -18.41
N MET A 34 -13.53 18.87 -17.30
CA MET A 34 -12.61 18.88 -16.16
C MET A 34 -11.32 18.13 -16.49
N LEU A 35 -11.42 17.00 -17.18
CA LEU A 35 -10.23 16.26 -17.66
C LEU A 35 -9.41 17.09 -18.66
N ALA A 36 -10.06 17.81 -19.56
CA ALA A 36 -9.38 18.76 -20.45
C ALA A 36 -8.68 19.88 -19.66
N ALA A 37 -9.27 20.35 -18.55
CA ALA A 37 -8.67 21.35 -17.69
C ALA A 37 -7.43 20.84 -16.93
N LEU A 38 -7.33 19.55 -16.63
CA LEU A 38 -6.09 18.95 -16.11
C LEU A 38 -4.94 19.06 -17.10
N VAL A 39 -5.23 18.78 -18.38
CA VAL A 39 -4.22 18.80 -19.45
C VAL A 39 -3.82 20.24 -19.81
N ASN A 40 -4.81 21.11 -19.98
CA ASN A 40 -4.61 22.49 -20.45
C ASN A 40 -4.25 23.49 -19.34
N GLY A 41 -4.40 23.07 -18.07
CA GLY A 41 -4.31 23.92 -16.89
C GLY A 41 -5.61 24.68 -16.60
N VAL A 42 -5.79 25.07 -15.35
CA VAL A 42 -6.89 25.92 -14.90
C VAL A 42 -6.46 27.38 -14.82
N LYS A 43 -7.39 28.33 -15.04
CA LYS A 43 -7.10 29.73 -14.90
C LYS A 43 -6.59 30.04 -13.49
N GLY A 44 -5.44 30.71 -13.40
CA GLY A 44 -4.78 31.01 -12.13
C GLY A 44 -4.00 29.85 -11.51
N GLY A 45 -3.91 28.67 -12.15
CA GLY A 45 -3.10 27.54 -11.73
C GLY A 45 -3.63 26.77 -10.52
N LYS A 46 -4.77 27.19 -9.94
CA LYS A 46 -5.37 26.56 -8.76
C LYS A 46 -6.84 26.24 -8.97
N TRP A 47 -7.29 25.10 -8.51
CA TRP A 47 -8.69 24.66 -8.56
C TRP A 47 -9.51 25.35 -7.46
N TYR A 48 -10.56 26.07 -7.83
CA TYR A 48 -11.32 26.94 -6.92
C TYR A 48 -12.81 26.56 -6.77
N SER A 49 -13.35 25.68 -7.57
CA SER A 49 -14.77 25.27 -7.53
C SER A 49 -14.88 23.75 -7.51
N LEU A 50 -14.65 23.18 -6.34
CA LEU A 50 -14.65 21.72 -6.11
C LEU A 50 -15.68 21.28 -5.09
N TRP A 51 -16.17 22.21 -4.26
CA TRP A 51 -17.08 21.89 -3.17
C TRP A 51 -18.39 21.28 -3.62
N ASP A 52 -18.97 21.80 -4.69
CA ASP A 52 -20.19 21.26 -5.31
C ASP A 52 -20.01 19.78 -5.70
N LYS A 53 -18.83 19.40 -6.15
CA LYS A 53 -18.49 18.01 -6.50
C LYS A 53 -18.36 17.11 -5.29
N VAL A 54 -17.81 17.63 -4.18
CA VAL A 54 -17.73 16.89 -2.90
C VAL A 54 -19.11 16.66 -2.31
N CYS A 55 -20.02 17.66 -2.41
CA CYS A 55 -21.40 17.58 -1.90
C CYS A 55 -22.35 16.83 -2.82
N ASP A 56 -21.91 16.46 -4.03
CA ASP A 56 -22.76 15.78 -5.00
C ASP A 56 -23.24 14.42 -4.47
N ARG A 57 -24.54 14.16 -4.63
CA ARG A 57 -25.19 12.92 -4.15
C ARG A 57 -24.60 11.68 -4.81
N GLY A 58 -24.28 11.75 -6.11
CA GLY A 58 -23.65 10.64 -6.85
C GLY A 58 -22.25 10.34 -6.37
N THR A 59 -21.45 11.40 -6.10
CA THR A 59 -20.10 11.28 -5.54
C THR A 59 -20.10 10.61 -4.16
N LEU A 60 -21.04 10.99 -3.29
CA LEU A 60 -21.19 10.37 -1.97
C LEU A 60 -21.67 8.93 -2.07
N ALA A 61 -22.61 8.62 -2.98
CA ALA A 61 -23.06 7.26 -3.24
C ALA A 61 -21.94 6.35 -3.75
N ALA A 62 -21.16 6.79 -4.74
CA ALA A 62 -19.98 6.06 -5.23
C ALA A 62 -18.91 5.85 -4.14
N SER A 63 -18.78 6.81 -3.22
CA SER A 63 -17.88 6.69 -2.06
C SER A 63 -18.42 5.67 -1.04
N TRP A 64 -19.74 5.66 -0.81
CA TRP A 64 -20.39 4.65 0.02
C TRP A 64 -20.17 3.23 -0.51
N GLU A 65 -20.33 2.99 -1.80
CA GLU A 65 -20.07 1.68 -2.41
C GLU A 65 -18.65 1.18 -2.11
N GLY A 66 -17.65 2.09 -2.20
CA GLY A 66 -16.26 1.79 -1.84
C GLY A 66 -16.10 1.43 -0.37
N VAL A 67 -16.74 2.17 0.54
CA VAL A 67 -16.72 1.94 1.98
C VAL A 67 -17.42 0.63 2.33
N ALA A 68 -18.58 0.35 1.73
CA ALA A 68 -19.33 -0.89 1.94
C ALA A 68 -18.52 -2.12 1.49
N ARG A 69 -17.87 -2.05 0.33
CA ARG A 69 -17.05 -3.14 -0.20
C ARG A 69 -15.86 -3.50 0.71
N ASN A 70 -15.31 -2.51 1.41
CA ASN A 70 -14.17 -2.71 2.30
C ASN A 70 -14.54 -3.35 3.66
N GLN A 71 -15.84 -3.46 4.01
CA GLN A 71 -16.30 -4.15 5.21
C GLN A 71 -15.57 -3.74 6.50
N GLY A 72 -15.25 -2.45 6.64
CA GLY A 72 -14.50 -1.93 7.78
C GLY A 72 -15.31 -1.87 9.08
N ALA A 73 -14.64 -1.92 10.23
CA ALA A 73 -15.27 -1.81 11.56
C ALA A 73 -15.96 -0.46 11.78
N ALA A 74 -16.91 -0.39 12.72
CA ALA A 74 -17.58 0.83 13.14
C ALA A 74 -16.61 1.85 13.77
N GLY A 75 -16.89 3.14 13.62
CA GLY A 75 -16.18 4.23 14.28
C GLY A 75 -16.58 4.41 15.75
N VAL A 76 -16.43 5.63 16.26
CA VAL A 76 -16.81 6.01 17.65
C VAL A 76 -18.32 6.01 17.86
N ASP A 77 -19.11 6.21 16.80
CA ASP A 77 -20.56 6.24 16.80
C ASP A 77 -21.22 4.84 16.87
N GLY A 78 -20.43 3.77 16.78
CA GLY A 78 -20.90 2.39 16.78
C GLY A 78 -21.75 2.00 15.54
N VAL A 79 -21.81 2.85 14.51
CA VAL A 79 -22.56 2.55 13.28
C VAL A 79 -21.75 1.61 12.40
N SER A 80 -22.23 0.35 12.26
CA SER A 80 -21.63 -0.65 11.37
C SER A 80 -22.00 -0.41 9.91
N ILE A 81 -21.28 -1.10 9.00
CA ILE A 81 -21.58 -1.09 7.56
C ILE A 81 -23.01 -1.59 7.31
N GLU A 82 -23.43 -2.67 7.98
CA GLU A 82 -24.79 -3.26 7.83
C GLU A 82 -25.86 -2.28 8.31
N ARG A 83 -25.65 -1.61 9.47
CA ARG A 83 -26.58 -0.61 9.98
C ARG A 83 -26.69 0.60 9.05
N PHE A 84 -25.57 1.05 8.49
CA PHE A 84 -25.59 2.13 7.50
C PHE A 84 -26.32 1.69 6.23
N ALA A 85 -26.04 0.47 5.72
CA ALA A 85 -26.68 -0.07 4.52
C ALA A 85 -28.20 -0.15 4.64
N ALA A 86 -28.72 -0.50 5.81
CA ALA A 86 -30.17 -0.55 6.07
C ALA A 86 -30.90 0.81 5.90
N HIS A 87 -30.15 1.93 5.97
CA HIS A 87 -30.69 3.29 5.89
C HIS A 87 -29.85 4.18 4.97
N ALA A 88 -29.15 3.61 3.97
CA ALA A 88 -28.13 4.31 3.18
C ALA A 88 -28.69 5.55 2.48
N GLU A 89 -29.85 5.46 1.84
CA GLU A 89 -30.47 6.59 1.15
C GLU A 89 -30.65 7.79 2.09
N ARG A 90 -31.29 7.56 3.24
CA ARG A 90 -31.52 8.61 4.23
C ARG A 90 -30.20 9.22 4.74
N TYR A 91 -29.23 8.38 5.10
CA TYR A 91 -27.94 8.86 5.62
C TYR A 91 -27.14 9.63 4.59
N LEU A 92 -27.23 9.25 3.31
CA LEU A 92 -26.59 9.98 2.23
C LEU A 92 -27.25 11.34 1.99
N ASP A 93 -28.59 11.42 2.03
CA ASP A 93 -29.33 12.68 1.90
C ASP A 93 -29.05 13.62 3.08
N GLU A 94 -28.99 13.09 4.31
CA GLU A 94 -28.55 13.85 5.48
C GLU A 94 -27.12 14.40 5.30
N LEU A 95 -26.17 13.59 4.77
CA LEU A 95 -24.79 14.03 4.51
C LEU A 95 -24.74 15.15 3.46
N VAL A 96 -25.51 15.05 2.37
CA VAL A 96 -25.62 16.11 1.36
C VAL A 96 -26.08 17.39 2.02
N ALA A 97 -27.19 17.34 2.78
CA ALA A 97 -27.76 18.52 3.44
C ALA A 97 -26.78 19.15 4.45
N ASP A 98 -26.07 18.33 5.23
CA ASP A 98 -25.12 18.81 6.23
C ASP A 98 -23.85 19.43 5.59
N LEU A 99 -23.35 18.84 4.50
CA LEU A 99 -22.22 19.39 3.75
C LEU A 99 -22.59 20.72 3.08
N GLN A 100 -23.73 20.77 2.37
CA GLN A 100 -24.21 21.99 1.69
C GLN A 100 -24.44 23.13 2.67
N ALA A 101 -24.99 22.83 3.85
CA ALA A 101 -25.23 23.81 4.91
C ALA A 101 -23.99 24.13 5.75
N GLY A 102 -22.85 23.50 5.49
CA GLY A 102 -21.61 23.68 6.27
C GLY A 102 -21.69 23.17 7.72
N ARG A 103 -22.64 22.28 8.02
CA ARG A 103 -22.82 21.72 9.38
C ARG A 103 -21.98 20.49 9.65
N HIS A 104 -21.54 19.79 8.60
CA HIS A 104 -20.74 18.58 8.79
C HIS A 104 -19.44 18.89 9.55
N ARG A 105 -19.16 18.11 10.59
CA ARG A 105 -17.93 18.15 11.37
C ARG A 105 -17.37 16.74 11.48
N PRO A 106 -16.06 16.53 11.27
CA PRO A 106 -15.43 15.25 11.51
C PRO A 106 -15.67 14.74 12.93
N SER A 107 -16.02 13.48 13.05
CA SER A 107 -16.09 12.80 14.34
C SER A 107 -14.70 12.40 14.81
N ALA A 108 -14.54 12.14 16.11
CA ALA A 108 -13.31 11.57 16.64
C ALA A 108 -12.98 10.23 15.95
N VAL A 109 -11.69 9.96 15.74
CA VAL A 109 -11.20 8.73 15.14
C VAL A 109 -10.95 7.71 16.23
N ARG A 110 -11.62 6.57 16.19
CA ARG A 110 -11.43 5.48 17.15
C ARG A 110 -10.09 4.79 16.89
N ARG A 111 -9.19 4.82 17.88
CA ARG A 111 -7.90 4.13 17.80
C ARG A 111 -8.06 2.64 18.12
N THR A 112 -7.34 1.82 17.37
CA THR A 112 -7.17 0.38 17.62
C THR A 112 -5.75 0.00 17.29
N TYR A 113 -5.34 -1.20 17.71
CA TYR A 113 -3.95 -1.65 17.53
C TYR A 113 -3.90 -2.97 16.78
N ILE A 114 -3.11 -3.01 15.71
CA ILE A 114 -2.81 -4.23 14.97
C ILE A 114 -1.45 -4.77 15.43
N PRO A 115 -1.37 -6.04 15.88
CA PRO A 115 -0.09 -6.64 16.27
C PRO A 115 0.90 -6.66 15.09
N LYS A 116 2.12 -6.18 15.33
CA LYS A 116 3.24 -6.37 14.41
C LYS A 116 3.94 -7.70 14.73
N PRO A 117 4.49 -8.39 13.72
CA PRO A 117 5.42 -9.48 13.97
C PRO A 117 6.66 -8.93 14.70
N GLY A 118 6.89 -9.35 15.93
CA GLY A 118 7.96 -8.80 16.80
C GLY A 118 7.45 -8.26 18.13
N GLY A 119 6.12 -8.23 18.35
CA GLY A 119 5.50 -7.81 19.61
C GLY A 119 5.02 -6.36 19.64
N ASP A 120 5.53 -5.50 18.78
CA ASP A 120 5.04 -4.12 18.64
C ASP A 120 3.62 -4.06 18.12
N LYS A 121 2.94 -2.95 18.36
CA LYS A 121 1.59 -2.68 17.85
C LYS A 121 1.65 -1.51 16.85
N ARG A 122 0.86 -1.62 15.78
CA ARG A 122 0.63 -0.51 14.85
C ARG A 122 -0.68 0.16 15.22
N PRO A 123 -0.69 1.46 15.55
CA PRO A 123 -1.92 2.20 15.74
C PRO A 123 -2.68 2.30 14.41
N LEU A 124 -3.98 2.08 14.45
CA LEU A 124 -4.88 2.25 13.33
C LEU A 124 -6.05 3.14 13.77
N GLY A 125 -6.35 4.17 13.01
CA GLY A 125 -7.50 5.02 13.23
C GLY A 125 -8.71 4.52 12.43
N ILE A 126 -9.86 4.42 13.07
CA ILE A 126 -11.12 4.02 12.44
C ILE A 126 -12.09 5.21 12.48
N PRO A 127 -12.23 5.98 11.39
CA PRO A 127 -13.25 7.03 11.28
C PRO A 127 -14.66 6.43 11.23
N THR A 128 -15.69 7.22 11.51
CA THR A 128 -17.08 6.80 11.32
C THR A 128 -17.39 6.43 9.86
N VAL A 129 -18.46 5.72 9.62
CA VAL A 129 -18.88 5.38 8.24
C VAL A 129 -19.18 6.66 7.47
N LYS A 130 -19.86 7.65 8.07
CA LYS A 130 -20.13 8.96 7.46
C LYS A 130 -18.82 9.68 7.07
N ASP A 131 -17.86 9.74 7.96
CA ASP A 131 -16.55 10.38 7.70
C ASP A 131 -15.77 9.66 6.58
N ARG A 132 -15.80 8.33 6.55
CA ARG A 132 -15.16 7.57 5.46
C ARG A 132 -15.79 7.87 4.10
N ILE A 133 -17.11 8.09 4.05
CA ILE A 133 -17.82 8.46 2.81
C ILE A 133 -17.40 9.86 2.37
N VAL A 134 -17.39 10.84 3.26
CA VAL A 134 -16.98 12.22 2.94
C VAL A 134 -15.50 12.29 2.54
N GLN A 135 -14.61 11.59 3.24
CA GLN A 135 -13.21 11.48 2.84
C GLN A 135 -13.05 10.78 1.50
N GLY A 136 -13.91 9.79 1.19
CA GLY A 136 -13.97 9.14 -0.12
C GLY A 136 -14.39 10.09 -1.23
N ALA A 137 -15.34 10.97 -0.97
CA ALA A 137 -15.77 12.02 -1.89
C ALA A 137 -14.65 13.05 -2.13
N LEU A 138 -14.02 13.54 -1.06
CA LEU A 138 -12.83 14.41 -1.16
C LEU A 138 -11.71 13.74 -1.99
N LYS A 139 -11.42 12.47 -1.73
CA LYS A 139 -10.41 11.72 -2.48
C LYS A 139 -10.77 11.65 -3.96
N ARG A 140 -12.02 11.28 -4.33
CA ARG A 140 -12.47 11.20 -5.72
C ARG A 140 -12.33 12.52 -6.47
N VAL A 141 -12.56 13.63 -5.77
CA VAL A 141 -12.43 14.97 -6.35
C VAL A 141 -10.97 15.41 -6.48
N LEU A 142 -10.13 15.14 -5.49
CA LEU A 142 -8.77 15.67 -5.41
C LEU A 142 -7.71 14.76 -6.06
N GLU A 143 -7.93 13.44 -6.04
CA GLU A 143 -6.91 12.47 -6.50
C GLU A 143 -6.49 12.70 -7.96
N PRO A 144 -7.37 12.97 -8.95
CA PRO A 144 -6.94 13.23 -10.30
C PRO A 144 -6.06 14.50 -10.44
N ILE A 145 -6.31 15.53 -9.62
CA ILE A 145 -5.51 16.77 -9.64
C ILE A 145 -4.06 16.47 -9.24
N PHE A 146 -3.86 15.74 -8.14
CA PHE A 146 -2.53 15.40 -7.66
C PHE A 146 -1.88 14.28 -8.47
N GLU A 147 -2.67 13.27 -8.91
CA GLU A 147 -2.18 12.17 -9.73
C GLU A 147 -1.57 12.67 -11.06
N TRP A 148 -2.11 13.76 -11.62
CA TRP A 148 -1.58 14.39 -12.82
C TRP A 148 -0.13 14.87 -12.64
N GLU A 149 0.25 15.27 -11.43
CA GLU A 149 1.57 15.81 -11.14
C GLU A 149 2.54 14.76 -10.59
N PHE A 150 2.01 13.67 -10.00
CA PHE A 150 2.84 12.67 -9.38
C PHE A 150 3.84 12.04 -10.34
N ARG A 151 5.08 11.95 -9.88
CA ARG A 151 6.18 11.38 -10.64
C ARG A 151 5.95 9.90 -10.94
N PRO A 152 6.46 9.38 -12.09
CA PRO A 152 6.35 7.98 -12.45
C PRO A 152 7.07 7.03 -11.48
N GLU A 153 8.05 7.51 -10.73
CA GLU A 153 8.84 6.76 -9.77
C GLU A 153 8.08 6.40 -8.48
N SER A 154 6.89 6.97 -8.26
CA SER A 154 5.99 6.66 -7.13
C SER A 154 4.89 5.68 -7.55
N TYR A 155 4.71 4.60 -6.77
CA TYR A 155 3.83 3.48 -7.11
C TYR A 155 2.74 3.19 -6.08
N GLY A 156 3.00 3.45 -4.79
CA GLY A 156 2.10 3.07 -3.70
C GLY A 156 0.84 3.92 -3.63
N PHE A 157 -0.32 3.30 -3.37
CA PHE A 157 -1.61 3.96 -3.20
C PHE A 157 -2.08 4.80 -4.40
N ARG A 158 -1.61 4.52 -5.59
CA ARG A 158 -1.95 5.23 -6.82
C ARG A 158 -2.79 4.37 -7.76
N PRO A 159 -3.73 4.98 -8.52
CA PRO A 159 -4.53 4.26 -9.50
C PRO A 159 -3.67 3.62 -10.60
N GLY A 160 -4.02 2.39 -10.99
CA GLY A 160 -3.35 1.68 -12.08
C GLY A 160 -1.90 1.25 -11.80
N ARG A 161 -1.37 1.52 -10.60
CA ARG A 161 0.01 1.20 -10.20
C ARG A 161 0.03 0.26 -9.00
N GLY A 162 1.03 -0.61 -8.95
CA GLY A 162 1.13 -1.57 -7.86
C GLY A 162 2.56 -1.99 -7.54
N ALA A 163 2.68 -2.80 -6.49
CA ALA A 163 3.97 -3.32 -6.03
C ALA A 163 4.76 -4.07 -7.12
N LYS A 164 4.05 -4.71 -8.07
CA LYS A 164 4.71 -5.42 -9.17
C LYS A 164 5.39 -4.46 -10.15
N ASP A 165 4.84 -3.27 -10.34
CA ASP A 165 5.39 -2.27 -11.25
C ASP A 165 6.65 -1.65 -10.63
N ALA A 166 6.61 -1.31 -9.33
CA ALA A 166 7.79 -0.89 -8.59
C ALA A 166 8.92 -1.95 -8.62
N LEU A 167 8.56 -3.24 -8.45
CA LEU A 167 9.52 -4.33 -8.52
C LEU A 167 10.11 -4.53 -9.92
N ARG A 168 9.36 -4.27 -11.00
CA ARG A 168 9.89 -4.29 -12.38
C ARG A 168 10.90 -3.17 -12.60
N GLU A 169 10.62 -1.99 -12.05
CA GLU A 169 11.54 -0.85 -12.14
C GLU A 169 12.85 -1.13 -11.42
N VAL A 170 12.79 -1.67 -10.19
CA VAL A 170 13.99 -2.13 -9.48
C VAL A 170 14.77 -3.16 -10.30
N ASP A 171 14.10 -4.13 -10.91
CA ASP A 171 14.77 -5.13 -11.76
C ASP A 171 15.42 -4.50 -13.00
N ALA A 172 14.78 -3.51 -13.63
CA ALA A 172 15.30 -2.83 -14.79
C ALA A 172 16.57 -2.05 -14.43
N ALA A 173 16.55 -1.30 -13.32
CA ALA A 173 17.70 -0.56 -12.84
C ALA A 173 18.87 -1.47 -12.45
N LEU A 174 18.62 -2.60 -11.78
CA LEU A 174 19.65 -3.58 -11.45
C LEU A 174 20.31 -4.18 -12.70
N LYS A 175 19.53 -4.44 -13.77
CA LYS A 175 20.05 -4.92 -15.06
C LYS A 175 20.85 -3.86 -15.79
N ASP A 176 20.52 -2.58 -15.60
CA ASP A 176 21.25 -1.43 -16.15
C ASP A 176 22.53 -1.09 -15.36
N GLY A 177 22.86 -1.89 -14.35
CA GLY A 177 24.12 -1.75 -13.60
C GLY A 177 24.04 -0.93 -12.32
N HIS A 178 22.86 -0.52 -11.88
CA HIS A 178 22.66 0.20 -10.61
C HIS A 178 22.61 -0.79 -9.44
N HIS A 179 23.77 -1.19 -8.93
CA HIS A 179 23.88 -2.24 -7.90
C HIS A 179 24.10 -1.71 -6.48
N TRP A 180 24.46 -0.44 -6.35
CA TRP A 180 24.52 0.22 -5.06
C TRP A 180 23.15 0.77 -4.71
N VAL A 181 22.66 0.47 -3.52
CA VAL A 181 21.29 0.79 -3.14
C VAL A 181 21.27 1.51 -1.81
N VAL A 182 20.57 2.64 -1.78
CA VAL A 182 20.13 3.29 -0.56
C VAL A 182 18.75 2.71 -0.23
N ASP A 183 18.65 1.90 0.82
CA ASP A 183 17.39 1.41 1.40
C ASP A 183 17.03 2.35 2.55
N ALA A 184 15.95 3.09 2.45
CA ALA A 184 15.58 4.12 3.39
C ALA A 184 14.15 3.95 3.90
N ASP A 185 13.98 4.04 5.22
CA ASP A 185 12.70 3.93 5.94
C ASP A 185 12.44 5.21 6.74
N LEU A 186 11.25 5.78 6.62
CA LEU A 186 10.83 6.95 7.37
C LEU A 186 10.25 6.52 8.74
N LYS A 187 10.73 7.12 9.82
CA LYS A 187 10.27 6.79 11.17
C LYS A 187 8.87 7.35 11.40
N GLY A 188 7.88 6.46 11.53
CA GLY A 188 6.51 6.83 11.87
C GLY A 188 5.87 7.81 10.89
N TYR A 189 6.14 7.68 9.60
CA TYR A 189 5.84 8.67 8.57
C TYR A 189 4.42 9.26 8.66
N PHE A 190 3.38 8.40 8.67
CA PHE A 190 1.99 8.86 8.73
C PHE A 190 1.67 9.70 9.98
N ASP A 191 2.33 9.43 11.08
CA ASP A 191 2.11 10.13 12.35
C ASP A 191 2.99 11.39 12.49
N SER A 192 3.97 11.60 11.59
CA SER A 192 4.95 12.69 11.65
C SER A 192 4.74 13.80 10.63
N ILE A 193 3.79 13.68 9.70
CA ILE A 193 3.54 14.69 8.67
C ILE A 193 3.04 15.98 9.31
N PRO A 194 3.75 17.14 9.19
CA PRO A 194 3.30 18.39 9.77
C PRO A 194 2.08 18.93 9.04
N HIS A 195 1.00 19.28 9.76
CA HIS A 195 -0.27 19.72 9.17
C HIS A 195 -0.11 21.01 8.35
N ASP A 196 0.64 21.99 8.86
CA ASP A 196 0.90 23.25 8.18
C ASP A 196 1.58 23.03 6.82
N ALA A 197 2.69 22.30 6.82
CA ALA A 197 3.44 22.03 5.59
C ALA A 197 2.64 21.14 4.59
N LEU A 198 1.84 20.20 5.08
CA LEU A 198 0.94 19.42 4.23
C LEU A 198 -0.15 20.30 3.60
N MET A 199 -0.75 21.19 4.38
CA MET A 199 -1.77 22.10 3.88
C MET A 199 -1.19 23.11 2.86
N ASP A 200 0.07 23.52 3.01
CA ASP A 200 0.76 24.34 2.00
C ASP A 200 0.87 23.60 0.64
N GLU A 201 1.21 22.29 0.66
CA GLU A 201 1.24 21.47 -0.56
C GLU A 201 -0.16 21.34 -1.19
N VAL A 202 -1.21 21.17 -0.38
CA VAL A 202 -2.59 21.15 -0.87
C VAL A 202 -2.96 22.50 -1.50
N GLN A 203 -2.67 23.60 -0.79
CA GLN A 203 -3.00 24.98 -1.23
C GLN A 203 -2.22 25.41 -2.45
N ALA A 204 -1.10 24.75 -2.76
CA ALA A 204 -0.38 24.99 -4.01
C ALA A 204 -1.24 24.71 -5.25
N ARG A 205 -2.23 23.83 -5.15
CA ARG A 205 -3.12 23.43 -6.26
C ARG A 205 -4.60 23.70 -6.02
N ILE A 206 -5.03 23.79 -4.79
CA ILE A 206 -6.43 23.96 -4.38
C ILE A 206 -6.60 25.32 -3.71
N SER A 207 -7.58 26.10 -4.16
CA SER A 207 -7.97 27.37 -3.54
C SER A 207 -9.44 27.40 -3.10
N ASP A 208 -10.16 26.28 -3.21
CA ASP A 208 -11.53 26.15 -2.67
C ASP A 208 -11.47 26.13 -1.14
N GLY A 209 -11.88 27.25 -0.51
CA GLY A 209 -11.76 27.44 0.93
C GLY A 209 -12.57 26.44 1.76
N ARG A 210 -13.71 25.94 1.24
CA ARG A 210 -14.53 24.92 1.94
C ARG A 210 -13.87 23.55 1.91
N VAL A 211 -13.28 23.19 0.79
CA VAL A 211 -12.48 21.94 0.66
C VAL A 211 -11.27 22.00 1.59
N LEU A 212 -10.54 23.11 1.60
CA LEU A 212 -9.37 23.27 2.48
C LEU A 212 -9.75 23.22 3.96
N ALA A 213 -10.84 23.91 4.36
CA ALA A 213 -11.32 23.89 5.75
C ALA A 213 -11.75 22.47 6.19
N LEU A 214 -12.37 21.71 5.30
CA LEU A 214 -12.79 20.33 5.62
C LEU A 214 -11.58 19.39 5.73
N LEU A 215 -10.57 19.53 4.87
CA LEU A 215 -9.33 18.76 4.98
C LEU A 215 -8.59 19.06 6.28
N ASP A 216 -8.45 20.35 6.65
CA ASP A 216 -7.82 20.76 7.91
C ASP A 216 -8.60 20.22 9.12
N ALA A 217 -9.93 20.24 9.06
CA ALA A 217 -10.77 19.65 10.10
C ALA A 217 -10.57 18.13 10.25
N TYR A 218 -10.39 17.39 9.14
CA TYR A 218 -10.07 15.95 9.20
C TYR A 218 -8.68 15.66 9.75
N LEU A 219 -7.69 16.51 9.45
CA LEU A 219 -6.33 16.37 10.01
C LEU A 219 -6.31 16.62 11.53
N LYS A 220 -7.15 17.53 12.00
CA LYS A 220 -7.30 17.91 13.41
C LYS A 220 -8.39 17.14 14.16
N ALA A 221 -9.05 16.17 13.52
CA ALA A 221 -10.06 15.36 14.17
C ALA A 221 -9.47 14.62 15.37
N ASP A 222 -10.17 14.68 16.51
CA ASP A 222 -9.72 14.05 17.74
C ASP A 222 -9.51 12.54 17.57
N ILE A 223 -8.56 12.02 18.33
CA ILE A 223 -8.30 10.59 18.42
C ILE A 223 -8.81 10.10 19.75
N LEU A 224 -9.64 9.04 19.73
CA LEU A 224 -10.17 8.38 20.92
C LEU A 224 -9.51 7.00 21.09
N ASP A 225 -8.76 6.82 22.18
CA ASP A 225 -8.09 5.57 22.57
C ASP A 225 -8.59 5.13 23.96
N GLY A 226 -9.54 4.22 23.97
CA GLY A 226 -10.24 3.85 25.22
C GLY A 226 -10.99 5.04 25.80
N LEU A 227 -10.52 5.59 26.93
CA LEU A 227 -11.08 6.77 27.59
C LEU A 227 -10.27 8.05 27.34
N GLU A 228 -9.11 7.93 26.69
CA GLU A 228 -8.25 9.07 26.36
C GLU A 228 -8.67 9.69 25.04
N GLN A 229 -8.76 11.01 25.01
CA GLN A 229 -9.06 11.79 23.81
C GLN A 229 -8.09 12.97 23.70
N TRP A 230 -7.55 13.18 22.50
CA TRP A 230 -6.67 14.31 22.21
C TRP A 230 -6.78 14.73 20.75
N THR A 231 -6.46 15.99 20.50
CA THR A 231 -6.34 16.55 19.15
C THR A 231 -4.90 16.36 18.65
N PRO A 232 -4.66 15.70 17.50
CA PRO A 232 -3.32 15.52 16.97
C PRO A 232 -2.76 16.87 16.48
N THR A 233 -1.48 17.11 16.75
CA THR A 233 -0.75 18.30 16.27
C THR A 233 -0.05 18.06 14.92
N GLY A 234 -0.04 16.84 14.46
CA GLY A 234 0.55 16.39 13.19
C GLY A 234 0.08 15.00 12.82
N GLY A 235 0.47 14.57 11.65
CA GLY A 235 0.14 13.26 11.10
C GLY A 235 -1.18 13.19 10.35
N THR A 236 -1.32 12.11 9.61
CA THR A 236 -2.58 11.72 8.98
C THR A 236 -3.01 10.38 9.55
N PRO A 237 -4.24 10.20 10.05
CA PRO A 237 -4.63 8.98 10.73
C PRO A 237 -4.45 7.74 9.82
N GLN A 238 -3.63 6.76 10.27
CA GLN A 238 -3.48 5.50 9.55
C GLN A 238 -4.83 4.76 9.54
N GLY A 239 -5.42 4.60 8.35
CA GLY A 239 -6.73 3.98 8.16
C GLY A 239 -7.82 4.94 7.69
N ALA A 240 -7.58 6.25 7.71
CA ALA A 240 -8.47 7.22 7.05
C ALA A 240 -8.35 7.12 5.52
N VAL A 241 -9.47 7.32 4.81
CA VAL A 241 -9.57 7.09 3.35
C VAL A 241 -8.71 8.06 2.55
N ILE A 242 -8.59 9.32 3.00
CA ILE A 242 -7.84 10.37 2.32
C ILE A 242 -6.32 10.33 2.64
N SER A 243 -5.91 9.73 3.77
CA SER A 243 -4.54 9.78 4.26
C SER A 243 -3.48 9.26 3.27
N PRO A 244 -3.71 8.18 2.49
CA PRO A 244 -2.74 7.73 1.51
C PRO A 244 -2.47 8.75 0.40
N LEU A 245 -3.48 9.50 -0.05
CA LEU A 245 -3.33 10.56 -1.04
C LEU A 245 -2.49 11.72 -0.49
N LEU A 246 -2.82 12.17 0.73
CA LEU A 246 -2.11 13.26 1.42
C LEU A 246 -0.66 12.88 1.72
N ALA A 247 -0.42 11.64 2.14
CA ALA A 247 0.92 11.11 2.35
C ALA A 247 1.75 11.08 1.04
N ASN A 248 1.17 10.65 -0.07
CA ASN A 248 1.86 10.72 -1.36
C ASN A 248 2.13 12.16 -1.80
N LEU A 249 1.20 13.07 -1.56
CA LEU A 249 1.39 14.49 -1.87
C LEU A 249 2.58 15.08 -1.12
N TYR A 250 2.70 14.78 0.17
CA TYR A 250 3.80 15.30 0.99
C TYR A 250 5.17 14.77 0.55
N LEU A 251 5.29 13.51 0.10
CA LEU A 251 6.53 12.92 -0.43
C LEU A 251 6.79 13.25 -1.91
N HIS A 252 5.83 13.83 -2.61
CA HIS A 252 6.02 14.19 -4.03
C HIS A 252 7.21 15.13 -4.25
N GLY A 253 7.46 16.04 -3.31
CA GLY A 253 8.63 16.92 -3.36
C GLY A 253 9.97 16.16 -3.32
N LEU A 254 10.05 15.04 -2.58
CA LEU A 254 11.23 14.16 -2.60
C LEU A 254 11.40 13.50 -3.97
N ASP A 255 10.32 12.95 -4.53
CA ASP A 255 10.36 12.32 -5.86
C ASP A 255 10.86 13.32 -6.91
N CYS A 256 10.35 14.55 -6.87
CA CYS A 256 10.78 15.62 -7.79
C CYS A 256 12.26 16.00 -7.62
N GLN A 257 12.73 16.16 -6.38
CA GLN A 257 14.12 16.53 -6.11
C GLN A 257 15.09 15.43 -6.54
N MET A 258 14.81 14.18 -6.18
CA MET A 258 15.68 13.06 -6.53
C MET A 258 15.73 12.85 -8.05
N SER A 259 14.60 12.91 -8.72
CA SER A 259 14.52 12.79 -10.17
C SER A 259 15.22 13.96 -10.90
N ALA A 260 15.06 15.20 -10.42
CA ALA A 260 15.72 16.38 -10.99
C ALA A 260 17.27 16.32 -10.85
N ARG A 261 17.76 15.60 -9.85
CA ARG A 261 19.20 15.34 -9.64
C ARG A 261 19.72 14.13 -10.42
N GLY A 262 18.83 13.41 -11.13
CA GLY A 262 19.19 12.23 -11.93
C GLY A 262 19.29 10.93 -11.13
N TYR A 263 18.87 10.91 -9.86
CA TYR A 263 18.85 9.69 -9.06
C TYR A 263 17.69 8.77 -9.45
N HIS A 264 17.94 7.48 -9.47
CA HIS A 264 16.95 6.47 -9.78
C HIS A 264 16.21 6.02 -8.51
N ILE A 265 15.20 6.78 -8.12
CA ILE A 265 14.34 6.47 -6.96
C ILE A 265 13.18 5.56 -7.38
N VAL A 266 12.83 4.57 -6.54
CA VAL A 266 11.61 3.74 -6.66
C VAL A 266 10.90 3.75 -5.32
N ARG A 267 9.73 4.40 -5.27
CA ARG A 267 8.98 4.60 -4.02
C ARG A 267 7.62 3.89 -4.05
N TYR A 268 7.31 3.20 -2.96
CA TYR A 268 5.99 2.62 -2.70
C TYR A 268 5.46 3.10 -1.35
N ALA A 269 4.64 4.14 -1.34
CA ALA A 269 4.22 4.87 -0.14
C ALA A 269 5.42 5.50 0.59
N ASP A 270 5.66 5.09 1.84
CA ASP A 270 6.80 5.49 2.67
C ASP A 270 8.05 4.60 2.54
N ASP A 271 7.93 3.47 1.85
CA ASP A 271 9.01 2.52 1.59
C ASP A 271 9.66 2.86 0.23
N PHE A 272 10.95 3.20 0.21
CA PHE A 272 11.63 3.56 -1.03
C PHE A 272 13.10 3.14 -1.07
N VAL A 273 13.56 2.92 -2.28
CA VAL A 273 14.97 2.62 -2.58
C VAL A 273 15.50 3.57 -3.64
N ILE A 274 16.78 3.91 -3.55
CA ILE A 274 17.49 4.66 -4.59
C ILE A 274 18.59 3.77 -5.12
N LEU A 275 18.55 3.52 -6.42
CA LEU A 275 19.49 2.63 -7.10
C LEU A 275 20.57 3.47 -7.77
N CYS A 276 21.84 3.17 -7.45
CA CYS A 276 23.02 3.92 -7.83
C CYS A 276 24.05 3.01 -8.52
N ARG A 277 24.93 3.61 -9.30
CA ARG A 277 26.00 2.87 -10.01
C ARG A 277 27.18 2.53 -9.11
N ASP A 278 27.50 3.43 -8.20
CA ASP A 278 28.64 3.29 -7.29
C ASP A 278 28.31 3.80 -5.87
N GLU A 279 29.25 3.57 -4.95
CA GLU A 279 29.11 3.94 -3.54
C GLU A 279 29.07 5.47 -3.35
N THR A 280 29.83 6.21 -4.14
CA THR A 280 29.92 7.67 -4.04
C THR A 280 28.60 8.30 -4.38
N GLU A 281 27.94 7.82 -5.45
CA GLU A 281 26.60 8.24 -5.84
C GLU A 281 25.56 7.88 -4.75
N ALA A 282 25.64 6.67 -4.17
CA ALA A 282 24.72 6.24 -3.11
C ALA A 282 24.87 7.09 -1.84
N GLN A 283 26.10 7.41 -1.46
CA GLN A 283 26.39 8.31 -0.32
C GLN A 283 25.87 9.74 -0.58
N ALA A 284 26.03 10.24 -1.80
CA ALA A 284 25.51 11.55 -2.20
C ALA A 284 23.96 11.54 -2.16
N ALA A 285 23.32 10.53 -2.72
CA ALA A 285 21.86 10.36 -2.69
C ALA A 285 21.33 10.31 -1.26
N LEU A 286 21.98 9.56 -0.35
CA LEU A 286 21.56 9.51 1.05
C LEU A 286 21.65 10.88 1.74
N ARG A 287 22.71 11.65 1.49
CA ARG A 287 22.85 13.03 2.03
C ARG A 287 21.73 13.95 1.52
N GLU A 288 21.36 13.83 0.25
CA GLU A 288 20.22 14.60 -0.32
C GLU A 288 18.90 14.24 0.38
N VAL A 289 18.63 12.95 0.57
CA VAL A 289 17.44 12.49 1.30
C VAL A 289 17.43 13.00 2.72
N GLN A 290 18.57 12.91 3.44
CA GLN A 290 18.69 13.40 4.82
C GLN A 290 18.40 14.91 4.91
N THR A 291 18.96 15.69 3.99
CA THR A 291 18.75 17.13 3.91
C THR A 291 17.29 17.46 3.65
N TRP A 292 16.67 16.79 2.68
CA TRP A 292 15.26 16.98 2.36
C TRP A 292 14.35 16.60 3.55
N CYS A 293 14.59 15.46 4.18
CA CYS A 293 13.83 15.03 5.34
C CYS A 293 13.92 16.04 6.49
N THR A 294 15.11 16.56 6.78
CA THR A 294 15.32 17.58 7.81
C THR A 294 14.54 18.86 7.51
N GLN A 295 14.60 19.35 6.27
CA GLN A 295 13.86 20.52 5.82
C GLN A 295 12.34 20.34 5.91
N ARG A 296 11.87 19.10 5.72
CA ARG A 296 10.44 18.72 5.76
C ARG A 296 10.00 18.18 7.11
N ARG A 297 10.84 18.31 8.14
CA ARG A 297 10.53 17.86 9.51
C ARG A 297 10.19 16.36 9.59
N LEU A 298 10.80 15.55 8.73
CA LEU A 298 10.74 14.10 8.73
C LEU A 298 12.03 13.50 9.24
N THR A 299 11.97 12.28 9.77
CA THR A 299 13.14 11.58 10.32
C THR A 299 13.32 10.23 9.64
N LEU A 300 14.52 9.96 9.14
CA LEU A 300 14.90 8.62 8.68
C LEU A 300 15.09 7.69 9.88
N HIS A 301 14.71 6.42 9.72
CA HIS A 301 14.92 5.42 10.76
C HIS A 301 16.39 5.00 10.78
N PRO A 302 17.14 5.25 11.87
CA PRO A 302 18.60 5.06 11.88
C PRO A 302 19.02 3.60 11.64
N ASP A 303 18.28 2.64 12.22
CA ASP A 303 18.64 1.21 12.14
C ASP A 303 18.15 0.52 10.86
N LYS A 304 17.34 1.18 10.03
CA LYS A 304 16.77 0.61 8.82
C LYS A 304 17.24 1.32 7.54
N THR A 305 17.84 2.48 7.69
CA THR A 305 18.42 3.20 6.56
C THR A 305 19.86 2.77 6.38
N HIS A 306 20.18 2.19 5.22
CA HIS A 306 21.55 1.70 4.94
C HIS A 306 21.87 1.79 3.45
N ILE A 307 23.19 1.76 3.17
CA ILE A 307 23.74 1.64 1.82
C ILE A 307 24.35 0.26 1.68
N GLY A 308 24.17 -0.39 0.53
CA GLY A 308 24.77 -1.68 0.26
C GLY A 308 24.97 -1.96 -1.22
N ASP A 309 26.02 -2.73 -1.55
CA ASP A 309 26.20 -3.31 -2.87
C ASP A 309 25.44 -4.65 -2.92
N CYS A 310 24.30 -4.69 -3.58
CA CYS A 310 23.44 -5.87 -3.63
C CYS A 310 24.04 -7.08 -4.39
N ARG A 311 25.21 -6.94 -5.04
CA ARG A 311 25.96 -8.05 -5.62
C ARG A 311 26.64 -8.89 -4.53
N GLN A 312 26.98 -8.29 -3.41
CA GLN A 312 27.66 -8.94 -2.31
C GLN A 312 26.69 -9.70 -1.40
N ARG A 313 27.12 -10.85 -0.88
CA ARG A 313 26.34 -11.59 0.12
C ARG A 313 26.37 -10.85 1.45
N GLY A 314 25.20 -10.69 2.06
CA GLY A 314 25.04 -9.95 3.32
C GLY A 314 24.71 -8.47 3.13
N ALA A 315 25.04 -7.86 1.97
CA ALA A 315 24.80 -6.45 1.67
C ALA A 315 23.54 -6.19 0.81
N GLY A 316 22.68 -7.19 0.63
CA GLY A 316 21.44 -7.04 -0.10
C GLY A 316 20.39 -6.20 0.66
N PHE A 317 19.42 -5.68 -0.07
CA PHE A 317 18.32 -4.89 0.46
C PHE A 317 16.95 -5.62 0.39
N GLU A 318 16.00 -5.16 1.19
CA GLU A 318 14.64 -5.71 1.22
C GLU A 318 13.64 -4.66 0.72
N PHE A 319 12.89 -4.99 -0.32
CA PHE A 319 11.86 -4.11 -0.86
C PHE A 319 10.60 -4.91 -1.21
N LEU A 320 9.43 -4.44 -0.76
CA LEU A 320 8.12 -5.02 -1.05
C LEU A 320 8.04 -6.54 -0.85
N GLY A 321 8.64 -7.02 0.22
CA GLY A 321 8.60 -8.44 0.59
C GLY A 321 9.63 -9.34 -0.09
N TYR A 322 10.43 -8.79 -0.99
CA TYR A 322 11.59 -9.45 -1.59
C TYR A 322 12.90 -9.02 -0.92
N ARG A 323 13.93 -9.83 -1.08
CA ARG A 323 15.33 -9.51 -0.82
C ARG A 323 16.12 -9.64 -2.12
N PHE A 324 16.84 -8.60 -2.48
CA PHE A 324 17.70 -8.54 -3.65
C PHE A 324 19.15 -8.71 -3.19
N GLU A 325 19.81 -9.79 -3.60
CA GLU A 325 21.15 -10.12 -3.15
C GLU A 325 21.84 -11.11 -4.11
N GLY A 326 23.11 -10.87 -4.40
CA GLY A 326 23.93 -11.76 -5.24
C GLY A 326 23.37 -11.92 -6.65
N GLY A 327 22.81 -10.85 -7.23
CA GLY A 327 22.17 -10.86 -8.56
C GLY A 327 20.88 -11.66 -8.63
N ARG A 328 20.25 -11.97 -7.50
CA ARG A 328 19.06 -12.80 -7.40
C ARG A 328 18.00 -12.14 -6.54
N ARG A 329 16.76 -12.54 -6.76
CA ARG A 329 15.59 -12.09 -6.02
C ARG A 329 15.06 -13.23 -5.14
N TRP A 330 15.11 -13.04 -3.83
CA TRP A 330 14.69 -14.00 -2.82
C TRP A 330 13.39 -13.55 -2.17
N VAL A 331 12.63 -14.46 -1.60
CA VAL A 331 11.54 -14.07 -0.70
C VAL A 331 12.12 -13.65 0.65
N ARG A 332 11.74 -12.46 1.14
CA ARG A 332 12.16 -11.97 2.45
C ARG A 332 11.82 -13.00 3.56
N LYS A 333 12.74 -13.20 4.50
CA LYS A 333 12.59 -14.19 5.60
C LYS A 333 11.24 -14.04 6.32
N LYS A 334 10.84 -12.80 6.64
CA LYS A 334 9.57 -12.47 7.30
C LYS A 334 8.35 -12.92 6.48
N SER A 335 8.35 -12.67 5.16
CA SER A 335 7.26 -13.09 4.26
C SER A 335 7.13 -14.61 4.18
N ARG A 336 8.26 -15.32 4.17
CA ARG A 336 8.30 -16.78 4.18
C ARG A 336 7.82 -17.38 5.51
N HIS A 337 8.19 -16.77 6.66
CA HIS A 337 7.69 -17.19 7.96
C HIS A 337 6.18 -16.99 8.08
N ALA A 338 5.67 -15.82 7.67
CA ALA A 338 4.24 -15.54 7.70
C ALA A 338 3.43 -16.53 6.86
N LEU A 339 3.92 -16.96 5.68
CA LEU A 339 3.28 -18.02 4.91
C LEU A 339 3.27 -19.34 5.68
N LYS A 340 4.43 -19.74 6.26
CA LYS A 340 4.51 -20.99 7.04
C LYS A 340 3.56 -20.99 8.23
N ASP A 341 3.37 -19.85 8.90
CA ASP A 341 2.43 -19.73 10.01
C ASP A 341 0.97 -19.86 9.55
N LYS A 342 0.61 -19.26 8.43
CA LYS A 342 -0.72 -19.43 7.79
C LYS A 342 -0.95 -20.90 7.41
N ILE A 343 0.07 -21.59 6.85
CA ILE A 343 -0.01 -23.03 6.54
C ILE A 343 -0.20 -23.81 7.83
N ARG A 344 0.55 -23.52 8.91
CA ARG A 344 0.39 -24.18 10.21
C ARG A 344 -1.03 -24.04 10.75
N ALA A 345 -1.60 -22.83 10.71
CA ALA A 345 -2.97 -22.56 11.17
C ALA A 345 -4.00 -23.40 10.41
N LYS A 346 -3.87 -23.51 9.08
CA LYS A 346 -4.77 -24.30 8.22
C LYS A 346 -4.53 -25.81 8.26
N THR A 347 -3.39 -26.27 8.78
CA THR A 347 -3.02 -27.69 8.86
C THR A 347 -2.80 -28.13 10.31
N ARG A 348 -3.69 -27.73 11.22
CA ARG A 348 -3.67 -28.22 12.60
C ARG A 348 -3.94 -29.73 12.63
N ARG A 349 -3.19 -30.49 13.45
CA ARG A 349 -3.31 -31.95 13.48
C ARG A 349 -4.64 -32.47 14.02
N ASN A 350 -5.33 -31.67 14.83
CA ASN A 350 -6.63 -31.99 15.42
C ASN A 350 -7.82 -31.54 14.53
N ARG A 351 -7.55 -31.14 13.31
CA ARG A 351 -8.57 -30.81 12.31
C ARG A 351 -9.18 -32.13 11.79
N GLY A 352 -10.48 -32.32 11.99
CA GLY A 352 -11.21 -33.53 11.57
C GLY A 352 -11.58 -33.57 10.09
N ASP A 353 -11.18 -32.57 9.32
CA ASP A 353 -11.54 -32.44 7.91
C ASP A 353 -10.84 -33.48 7.02
N SER A 354 -11.51 -33.84 5.92
CA SER A 354 -10.92 -34.70 4.89
C SER A 354 -9.71 -34.03 4.21
N LEU A 355 -8.81 -34.86 3.63
CA LEU A 355 -7.65 -34.35 2.87
C LEU A 355 -8.08 -33.39 1.77
N ALA A 356 -9.15 -33.72 1.05
CA ALA A 356 -9.68 -32.88 -0.04
C ALA A 356 -10.14 -31.50 0.47
N ALA A 357 -10.85 -31.45 1.59
CA ALA A 357 -11.28 -30.19 2.22
C ALA A 357 -10.09 -29.32 2.65
N ILE A 358 -9.05 -29.94 3.25
CA ILE A 358 -7.84 -29.24 3.67
C ILE A 358 -7.08 -28.68 2.45
N ILE A 359 -6.97 -29.45 1.37
CA ILE A 359 -6.31 -29.00 0.13
C ILE A 359 -7.10 -27.86 -0.52
N ALA A 360 -8.44 -27.96 -0.56
CA ALA A 360 -9.31 -26.89 -1.09
C ALA A 360 -9.13 -25.57 -0.30
N ASP A 361 -8.99 -25.64 1.03
CA ASP A 361 -8.74 -24.48 1.90
C ASP A 361 -7.30 -23.90 1.75
N LEU A 362 -6.31 -24.74 1.46
CA LEU A 362 -4.91 -24.30 1.26
C LEU A 362 -4.67 -23.64 -0.10
N ASN A 363 -5.24 -24.18 -1.17
CA ASN A 363 -4.92 -23.80 -2.54
C ASN A 363 -5.10 -22.31 -2.86
N PRO A 364 -6.19 -21.62 -2.46
CA PRO A 364 -6.36 -20.19 -2.73
C PRO A 364 -5.22 -19.36 -2.13
N MET A 365 -4.82 -19.67 -0.90
CA MET A 365 -3.73 -18.98 -0.22
C MET A 365 -2.38 -19.24 -0.91
N LEU A 366 -2.09 -20.51 -1.27
CA LEU A 366 -0.84 -20.89 -1.96
C LEU A 366 -0.76 -20.25 -3.35
N ARG A 367 -1.85 -20.25 -4.12
CA ARG A 367 -1.93 -19.59 -5.44
C ARG A 367 -1.75 -18.09 -5.34
N GLY A 368 -2.43 -17.43 -4.39
CA GLY A 368 -2.30 -15.98 -4.17
C GLY A 368 -0.86 -15.59 -3.80
N TRP A 369 -0.24 -16.34 -2.88
CA TRP A 369 1.15 -16.11 -2.49
C TRP A 369 2.12 -16.35 -3.66
N PHE A 370 1.97 -17.44 -4.40
CA PHE A 370 2.77 -17.73 -5.58
C PHE A 370 2.59 -16.64 -6.66
N GLY A 371 1.35 -16.17 -6.90
CA GLY A 371 1.06 -15.11 -7.86
C GLY A 371 1.82 -13.81 -7.59
N TYR A 372 2.12 -13.52 -6.32
CA TYR A 372 2.95 -12.39 -5.93
C TYR A 372 4.45 -12.70 -6.04
N PHE A 373 4.89 -13.86 -5.50
CA PHE A 373 6.31 -14.20 -5.37
C PHE A 373 6.88 -15.07 -6.52
N LYS A 374 6.14 -15.27 -7.60
CA LYS A 374 6.55 -16.15 -8.71
C LYS A 374 7.89 -15.79 -9.37
N HIS A 375 8.35 -14.56 -9.20
CA HIS A 375 9.63 -14.08 -9.73
C HIS A 375 10.80 -14.27 -8.76
N ALA A 376 10.58 -14.91 -7.60
CA ALA A 376 11.65 -15.26 -6.68
C ALA A 376 12.53 -16.37 -7.27
N TYR A 377 13.75 -16.49 -6.75
CA TYR A 377 14.69 -17.50 -7.20
C TYR A 377 14.11 -18.92 -7.00
N ARG A 378 14.29 -19.77 -8.01
CA ARG A 378 13.62 -21.08 -8.14
C ARG A 378 13.73 -22.00 -6.92
N THR A 379 14.80 -21.89 -6.12
CA THR A 379 15.02 -22.75 -4.95
C THR A 379 14.12 -22.43 -3.76
N GLU A 380 13.38 -21.34 -3.77
CA GLU A 380 12.40 -21.00 -2.73
C GLU A 380 11.21 -21.97 -2.71
N PHE A 381 10.70 -22.35 -3.86
CA PHE A 381 9.44 -23.10 -4.01
C PHE A 381 9.50 -24.55 -3.52
N PRO A 382 10.54 -25.35 -3.83
CA PRO A 382 10.65 -26.73 -3.34
C PRO A 382 10.62 -26.82 -1.83
N SER A 383 11.24 -25.86 -1.13
CA SER A 383 11.25 -25.79 0.33
C SER A 383 9.85 -25.59 0.93
N ILE A 384 9.02 -24.74 0.28
CA ILE A 384 7.64 -24.46 0.70
C ILE A 384 6.74 -25.66 0.40
N ASP A 385 6.81 -26.21 -0.80
CA ASP A 385 6.06 -27.39 -1.20
C ASP A 385 6.36 -28.59 -0.29
N GLY A 386 7.64 -28.79 0.04
CA GLY A 386 8.06 -29.83 0.99
C GLY A 386 7.48 -29.60 2.40
N PHE A 387 7.41 -28.33 2.84
CA PHE A 387 6.80 -27.99 4.12
C PHE A 387 5.29 -28.30 4.14
N VAL A 388 4.56 -27.95 3.09
CA VAL A 388 3.11 -28.26 2.97
C VAL A 388 2.88 -29.77 3.00
N ARG A 389 3.56 -30.54 2.13
CA ARG A 389 3.42 -32.00 2.09
C ARG A 389 3.75 -32.69 3.41
N ARG A 390 4.79 -32.22 4.12
CA ARG A 390 5.11 -32.74 5.46
C ARG A 390 3.96 -32.53 6.44
N ARG A 391 3.33 -31.36 6.40
CA ARG A 391 2.17 -31.06 7.26
C ARG A 391 0.98 -31.96 6.94
N LEU A 392 0.69 -32.18 5.67
CA LEU A 392 -0.39 -33.06 5.25
C LEU A 392 -0.14 -34.52 5.61
N ARG A 393 1.10 -35.04 5.42
CA ARG A 393 1.47 -36.39 5.88
C ARG A 393 1.26 -36.56 7.38
N ALA A 394 1.60 -35.54 8.17
CA ALA A 394 1.41 -35.61 9.63
C ALA A 394 -0.09 -35.66 10.01
N ILE A 395 -0.99 -35.08 9.26
CA ILE A 395 -2.44 -35.18 9.44
C ILE A 395 -2.94 -36.58 9.05
N LEU A 396 -2.59 -37.06 7.84
CA LEU A 396 -2.96 -38.38 7.35
C LEU A 396 -2.52 -39.49 8.29
N ARG A 397 -1.34 -39.36 8.87
CA ARG A 397 -0.81 -40.28 9.89
C ARG A 397 -1.70 -40.32 11.11
N ARG A 398 -2.14 -39.16 11.60
CA ARG A 398 -3.05 -39.10 12.75
C ARG A 398 -4.42 -39.67 12.42
N HIS A 399 -4.96 -39.43 11.26
CA HIS A 399 -6.24 -40.03 10.82
C HIS A 399 -6.20 -41.55 10.80
N GLN A 400 -5.00 -42.16 10.66
CA GLN A 400 -4.81 -43.61 10.69
C GLN A 400 -4.35 -44.14 12.06
N HIS A 401 -4.52 -43.34 13.12
CA HIS A 401 -4.16 -43.72 14.52
C HIS A 401 -2.72 -44.21 14.69
N ARG A 402 -1.78 -43.75 13.83
CA ARG A 402 -0.37 -44.13 13.90
C ARG A 402 0.43 -43.22 14.81
N GLU A 403 1.04 -43.76 15.83
CA GLU A 403 1.92 -43.05 16.73
C GLU A 403 3.25 -42.72 16.07
N SER A 404 3.47 -41.47 15.69
CA SER A 404 4.79 -40.87 15.46
C SER A 404 4.71 -39.39 15.17
N ARG A 405 5.71 -38.65 15.66
CA ARG A 405 5.66 -37.19 15.72
C ARG A 405 5.92 -36.45 14.38
N HIS A 406 6.40 -37.09 13.30
CA HIS A 406 7.15 -36.29 12.33
C HIS A 406 6.79 -36.40 10.85
N GLY A 407 5.84 -37.17 10.36
CA GLY A 407 5.44 -37.18 8.92
C GLY A 407 6.61 -37.10 7.89
N GLN A 408 7.81 -37.49 8.28
CA GLN A 408 9.06 -37.43 7.55
C GLN A 408 9.77 -38.78 7.41
N SER A 409 9.14 -39.87 7.92
CA SER A 409 9.75 -41.17 7.78
C SER A 409 9.80 -41.62 6.31
N ARG A 410 10.77 -42.47 5.96
CA ARG A 410 10.87 -43.07 4.63
C ARG A 410 9.56 -43.79 4.25
N GLN A 411 8.92 -44.45 5.23
CA GLN A 411 7.62 -45.12 5.07
C GLN A 411 6.49 -44.14 4.74
N ASP A 412 6.45 -42.91 5.33
CA ASP A 412 5.45 -41.90 5.01
C ASP A 412 5.63 -41.37 3.56
N HIS A 413 6.88 -41.26 3.12
CA HIS A 413 7.16 -40.83 1.74
C HIS A 413 6.81 -41.92 0.73
N GLN A 414 6.97 -43.21 1.06
CA GLN A 414 6.54 -44.32 0.22
C GLN A 414 5.02 -44.42 0.16
N ARG A 415 4.33 -44.28 1.30
CA ARG A 415 2.88 -44.41 1.39
C ARG A 415 2.14 -43.23 0.75
N TRP A 416 2.65 -42.03 0.94
CA TRP A 416 2.10 -40.79 0.37
C TRP A 416 3.20 -40.04 -0.40
N PRO A 417 3.54 -40.50 -1.60
CA PRO A 417 4.54 -39.83 -2.43
C PRO A 417 4.10 -38.42 -2.81
N ASN A 418 4.99 -37.63 -3.38
CA ASN A 418 4.65 -36.27 -3.77
C ASN A 418 3.53 -36.22 -4.83
N ALA A 419 3.49 -37.18 -5.76
CA ALA A 419 2.46 -37.35 -6.77
C ALA A 419 1.07 -37.52 -6.16
N PHE A 420 0.94 -38.30 -5.07
CA PHE A 420 -0.31 -38.49 -4.34
C PHE A 420 -1.02 -37.18 -4.01
N PHE A 421 -0.30 -36.18 -3.52
CA PHE A 421 -0.90 -34.87 -3.20
C PHE A 421 -1.27 -34.07 -4.45
N ALA A 422 -0.50 -34.19 -5.52
CA ALA A 422 -0.81 -33.54 -6.80
C ALA A 422 -2.09 -34.15 -7.41
N GLU A 423 -2.25 -35.47 -7.38
CA GLU A 423 -3.44 -36.21 -7.83
C GLU A 423 -4.69 -35.82 -7.01
N HIS A 424 -4.51 -35.47 -5.72
CA HIS A 424 -5.58 -34.94 -4.87
C HIS A 424 -5.77 -33.41 -5.05
N GLY A 425 -5.17 -32.81 -6.07
CA GLY A 425 -5.38 -31.41 -6.45
C GLY A 425 -4.58 -30.37 -5.65
N LEU A 426 -3.55 -30.78 -4.90
CA LEU A 426 -2.69 -29.83 -4.19
C LEU A 426 -1.91 -28.97 -5.17
N PHE A 427 -2.05 -27.64 -5.05
CA PHE A 427 -1.26 -26.69 -5.83
C PHE A 427 0.23 -26.79 -5.44
N THR A 428 1.08 -27.01 -6.45
CA THR A 428 2.54 -27.16 -6.28
C THR A 428 3.24 -25.95 -6.91
N MET A 429 3.90 -25.15 -6.09
CA MET A 429 4.59 -23.92 -6.54
C MET A 429 5.75 -24.21 -7.46
N THR A 430 6.49 -25.29 -7.21
CA THR A 430 7.61 -25.72 -8.07
C THR A 430 7.16 -25.98 -9.50
N THR A 431 6.06 -26.73 -9.69
CA THR A 431 5.48 -27.00 -11.01
C THR A 431 4.95 -25.72 -11.66
N ALA A 432 4.23 -24.88 -10.90
CA ALA A 432 3.70 -23.61 -11.38
C ALA A 432 4.84 -22.65 -11.82
N HIS A 433 5.97 -22.65 -11.11
CA HIS A 433 7.13 -21.85 -11.49
C HIS A 433 7.79 -22.37 -12.77
N ALA A 434 7.95 -23.67 -12.91
CA ALA A 434 8.49 -24.28 -14.13
C ALA A 434 7.66 -23.92 -15.37
N LEU A 435 6.32 -24.01 -15.24
CA LEU A 435 5.39 -23.61 -16.32
C LEU A 435 5.47 -22.10 -16.63
N ALA A 436 5.56 -21.25 -15.61
CA ALA A 436 5.65 -19.81 -15.80
C ALA A 436 7.00 -19.33 -16.37
N SER A 437 8.03 -20.16 -16.31
CA SER A 437 9.39 -19.88 -16.79
C SER A 437 9.67 -20.41 -18.19
N GLN A 438 8.73 -21.13 -18.80
CA GLN A 438 8.83 -21.56 -20.17
C GLN A 438 8.67 -20.34 -21.11
N PRO A 439 9.55 -20.12 -22.09
CA PRO A 439 9.35 -19.09 -23.09
C PRO A 439 8.05 -19.40 -23.87
N ARG A 440 7.23 -18.38 -24.04
CA ARG A 440 6.03 -18.44 -24.89
C ARG A 440 6.43 -18.30 -26.34
#